data_bcd682d2baaa29901381f756c48cc906
#
_entry.id   bcd682d2baaa29901381f756c48cc906
#
_cell.length_a   1.000
_cell.length_b   1.000
_cell.length_c   1.000
_cell.angle_alpha   90.00
_cell.angle_beta   90.00
_cell.angle_gamma   90.00
#
_symmetry.space_group_name_H-M   'P 1'
#
loop_
_entity.id
_entity.type
_entity.pdbx_description
1 polymer ?
#
loop_
_entity_poly.entity_id
_entity_poly.type
_entity_poly.pdbx_seq_one_letter_code
_entity_poly.pdbx_strand_id
1 'polypeptide(L)'
;MAKEAKGEPKELTVEQKLKALYQLQTMLSEIDKIKTLRGELPLEVQDLEDEIVGLSTRIEKIKAEISEYKSAIAAKKIEIEAAKSSVEKYKTQQENVRNNREFDFLSKEIEFQTLEIELCDKRIKEFAIEEKAKTEEVNISIEALQEREKDLASKKGELDEIVSETKQEEEKLREKAKVLEATIEPRLIQAFRRIRKNSRNGLGIVYVQRDACGGCFNKIPPQRQMDIRMRKKIIVCEYCGRVMIDPELAGVE
;
A
#
# COMPACT_ATOMS: atom_id res chain seq x y z
N MET A 1 43.21 -54.05 -16.75
CA MET A 1 41.82 -53.53 -16.68
C MET A 1 41.40 -53.50 -15.22
N ALA A 2 41.61 -52.39 -14.58
CA ALA A 2 41.17 -52.17 -13.20
C ALA A 2 39.73 -51.64 -13.24
N LYS A 3 38.79 -52.37 -12.64
CA LYS A 3 37.40 -51.91 -12.42
C LYS A 3 37.44 -50.86 -11.32
N GLU A 4 37.16 -49.62 -11.66
CA GLU A 4 36.82 -48.56 -10.68
C GLU A 4 35.56 -49.01 -9.91
N ALA A 5 35.73 -49.22 -8.63
CA ALA A 5 34.63 -49.44 -7.70
C ALA A 5 33.86 -48.14 -7.56
N LYS A 6 32.64 -48.09 -8.09
CA LYS A 6 31.64 -47.06 -7.71
C LYS A 6 31.41 -47.17 -6.20
N GLY A 7 31.90 -46.17 -5.46
CA GLY A 7 31.64 -46.07 -4.03
C GLY A 7 30.14 -46.00 -3.80
N GLU A 8 29.61 -46.91 -3.01
CA GLU A 8 28.24 -46.88 -2.50
C GLU A 8 27.98 -45.54 -1.78
N PRO A 9 26.86 -44.89 -2.00
CA PRO A 9 26.53 -43.65 -1.28
C PRO A 9 26.49 -43.98 0.22
N LYS A 10 27.39 -43.39 1.01
CA LYS A 10 27.37 -43.52 2.47
C LYS A 10 25.97 -43.08 2.94
N GLU A 11 25.18 -44.05 3.46
CA GLU A 11 23.88 -43.73 4.09
C GLU A 11 24.09 -42.76 5.23
N LEU A 12 23.50 -41.57 5.12
CA LEU A 12 23.51 -40.55 6.15
C LEU A 12 22.87 -41.09 7.43
N THR A 13 23.46 -40.83 8.57
CA THR A 13 22.84 -41.15 9.86
C THR A 13 21.53 -40.37 10.05
N VAL A 14 20.63 -40.88 10.89
CA VAL A 14 19.34 -40.20 11.16
C VAL A 14 19.56 -38.77 11.67
N GLU A 15 20.58 -38.54 12.49
CA GLU A 15 20.98 -37.21 12.95
C GLU A 15 21.38 -36.29 11.79
N GLN A 16 22.20 -36.76 10.87
CA GLN A 16 22.62 -36.00 9.68
C GLN A 16 21.42 -35.70 8.77
N LYS A 17 20.51 -36.66 8.59
CA LYS A 17 19.26 -36.47 7.80
C LYS A 17 18.38 -35.39 8.43
N LEU A 18 18.20 -35.41 9.76
CA LEU A 18 17.43 -34.39 10.48
C LEU A 18 18.06 -33.01 10.40
N LYS A 19 19.38 -32.90 10.58
CA LYS A 19 20.12 -31.65 10.47
C LYS A 19 20.02 -31.07 9.06
N ALA A 20 20.20 -31.88 8.04
CA ALA A 20 20.06 -31.47 6.63
C ALA A 20 18.64 -30.99 6.29
N LEU A 21 17.59 -31.69 6.78
CA LEU A 21 16.22 -31.26 6.62
C LEU A 21 15.93 -29.94 7.34
N TYR A 22 16.49 -29.71 8.51
CA TYR A 22 16.28 -28.46 9.23
C TYR A 22 16.99 -27.28 8.53
N GLN A 23 18.22 -27.49 8.08
CA GLN A 23 18.94 -26.51 7.27
C GLN A 23 18.20 -26.19 5.94
N LEU A 24 17.65 -27.20 5.28
CA LEU A 24 16.82 -27.00 4.10
C LEU A 24 15.56 -26.18 4.45
N GLN A 25 14.91 -26.47 5.57
CA GLN A 25 13.76 -25.70 6.06
C GLN A 25 14.12 -24.23 6.31
N THR A 26 15.26 -23.96 6.94
CA THR A 26 15.71 -22.59 7.22
C THR A 26 15.89 -21.81 5.93
N MET A 27 16.63 -22.37 4.94
CA MET A 27 16.83 -21.74 3.64
C MET A 27 15.51 -21.49 2.89
N LEU A 28 14.61 -22.47 2.89
CA LEU A 28 13.31 -22.31 2.26
C LEU A 28 12.40 -21.32 2.96
N SER A 29 12.53 -21.18 4.29
CA SER A 29 11.78 -20.17 5.06
C SER A 29 12.31 -18.76 4.81
N GLU A 30 13.63 -18.60 4.61
CA GLU A 30 14.22 -17.33 4.18
C GLU A 30 13.75 -16.94 2.78
N ILE A 31 13.71 -17.88 1.85
CA ILE A 31 13.15 -17.64 0.50
C ILE A 31 11.68 -17.20 0.56
N ASP A 32 10.88 -17.82 1.44
CA ASP A 32 9.48 -17.43 1.59
C ASP A 32 9.34 -16.02 2.19
N LYS A 33 10.16 -15.65 3.17
CA LYS A 33 10.21 -14.29 3.73
C LYS A 33 10.56 -13.25 2.66
N ILE A 34 11.58 -13.53 1.84
CA ILE A 34 11.98 -12.67 0.72
C ILE A 34 10.82 -12.48 -0.27
N LYS A 35 10.11 -13.57 -0.59
CA LYS A 35 8.94 -13.48 -1.49
C LYS A 35 7.78 -12.68 -0.91
N THR A 36 7.52 -12.85 0.38
CA THR A 36 6.47 -12.08 1.08
C THR A 36 6.83 -10.61 1.07
N LEU A 37 8.06 -10.25 1.43
CA LEU A 37 8.54 -8.87 1.40
C LEU A 37 8.39 -8.24 -0.01
N ARG A 38 8.82 -8.95 -1.06
CA ARG A 38 8.66 -8.48 -2.45
C ARG A 38 7.20 -8.40 -2.91
N GLY A 39 6.30 -9.13 -2.26
CA GLY A 39 4.87 -9.06 -2.57
C GLY A 39 4.15 -7.91 -1.86
N GLU A 40 4.64 -7.46 -0.71
CA GLU A 40 4.05 -6.36 0.07
C GLU A 40 4.49 -4.98 -0.44
N LEU A 41 5.76 -4.81 -0.79
CA LEU A 41 6.30 -3.53 -1.26
C LEU A 41 5.58 -2.92 -2.49
N PRO A 42 5.22 -3.69 -3.53
CA PRO A 42 4.45 -3.15 -4.66
C PRO A 42 3.08 -2.62 -4.27
N LEU A 43 2.45 -3.17 -3.22
CA LEU A 43 1.15 -2.70 -2.74
C LEU A 43 1.27 -1.32 -2.11
N GLU A 44 2.32 -1.07 -1.31
CA GLU A 44 2.58 0.27 -0.74
C GLU A 44 2.80 1.32 -1.83
N VAL A 45 3.50 0.95 -2.92
CA VAL A 45 3.70 1.84 -4.07
C VAL A 45 2.37 2.12 -4.78
N GLN A 46 1.53 1.10 -4.95
CA GLN A 46 0.22 1.24 -5.57
C GLN A 46 -0.71 2.12 -4.73
N ASP A 47 -0.72 1.97 -3.42
CA ASP A 47 -1.52 2.80 -2.51
C ASP A 47 -1.12 4.29 -2.64
N LEU A 48 0.19 4.59 -2.72
CA LEU A 48 0.68 5.96 -2.96
C LEU A 48 0.29 6.49 -4.35
N GLU A 49 0.33 5.66 -5.39
CA GLU A 49 -0.14 6.04 -6.74
C GLU A 49 -1.62 6.38 -6.73
N ASP A 50 -2.45 5.60 -6.05
CA ASP A 50 -3.89 5.85 -5.93
C ASP A 50 -4.19 7.13 -5.12
N GLU A 51 -3.43 7.41 -4.05
CA GLU A 51 -3.52 8.68 -3.31
C GLU A 51 -3.20 9.88 -4.21
N ILE A 52 -2.14 9.80 -5.02
CA ILE A 52 -1.73 10.86 -5.96
C ILE A 52 -2.82 11.12 -7.00
N VAL A 53 -3.42 10.06 -7.57
CA VAL A 53 -4.55 10.17 -8.50
C VAL A 53 -5.76 10.82 -7.82
N GLY A 54 -6.05 10.45 -6.57
CA GLY A 54 -7.12 11.04 -5.77
C GLY A 54 -6.91 12.54 -5.53
N LEU A 55 -5.70 12.94 -5.13
CA LEU A 55 -5.32 14.35 -4.91
C LEU A 55 -5.37 15.16 -6.21
N SER A 56 -4.85 14.65 -7.31
CA SER A 56 -4.89 15.32 -8.61
C SER A 56 -6.32 15.55 -9.09
N THR A 57 -7.19 14.56 -8.96
CA THR A 57 -8.62 14.68 -9.28
C THR A 57 -9.32 15.73 -8.41
N ARG A 58 -8.99 15.79 -7.12
CA ARG A 58 -9.52 16.80 -6.21
C ARG A 58 -9.07 18.20 -6.63
N ILE A 59 -7.79 18.38 -6.96
CA ILE A 59 -7.23 19.65 -7.42
C ILE A 59 -7.93 20.13 -8.69
N GLU A 60 -8.19 19.23 -9.65
CA GLU A 60 -8.90 19.58 -10.87
C GLU A 60 -10.33 20.06 -10.61
N LYS A 61 -11.05 19.38 -9.71
CA LYS A 61 -12.40 19.79 -9.30
C LYS A 61 -12.41 21.18 -8.67
N ILE A 62 -11.49 21.44 -7.72
CA ILE A 62 -11.45 22.75 -7.07
C ILE A 62 -11.03 23.85 -8.06
N LYS A 63 -10.14 23.57 -9.02
CA LYS A 63 -9.80 24.51 -10.09
C LYS A 63 -11.01 24.82 -10.98
N ALA A 64 -11.86 23.83 -11.26
CA ALA A 64 -13.11 24.05 -11.99
C ALA A 64 -14.07 24.96 -11.19
N GLU A 65 -14.25 24.73 -9.89
CA GLU A 65 -15.06 25.59 -9.00
C GLU A 65 -14.53 27.04 -8.99
N ILE A 66 -13.22 27.23 -8.93
CA ILE A 66 -12.59 28.57 -9.00
C ILE A 66 -12.91 29.24 -10.35
N SER A 67 -12.89 28.50 -11.44
CA SER A 67 -13.24 29.00 -12.76
C SER A 67 -14.73 29.43 -12.84
N GLU A 68 -15.62 28.66 -12.20
CA GLU A 68 -17.04 29.02 -12.08
C GLU A 68 -17.25 30.30 -11.28
N TYR A 69 -16.59 30.47 -10.13
CA TYR A 69 -16.65 31.71 -9.37
C TYR A 69 -16.14 32.93 -10.16
N LYS A 70 -15.03 32.79 -10.90
CA LYS A 70 -14.50 33.84 -11.78
C LYS A 70 -15.49 34.22 -12.85
N SER A 71 -16.15 33.23 -13.46
CA SER A 71 -17.19 33.47 -14.50
C SER A 71 -18.42 34.17 -13.91
N ALA A 72 -18.85 33.74 -12.71
CA ALA A 72 -19.97 34.36 -11.99
C ALA A 72 -19.66 35.83 -11.63
N ILE A 73 -18.46 36.13 -11.15
CA ILE A 73 -18.01 37.48 -10.86
C ILE A 73 -18.02 38.33 -12.13
N ALA A 74 -17.52 37.80 -13.24
CA ALA A 74 -17.52 38.52 -14.51
C ALA A 74 -18.95 38.81 -15.02
N ALA A 75 -19.85 37.83 -14.92
CA ALA A 75 -21.27 38.01 -15.28
C ALA A 75 -21.92 39.10 -14.42
N LYS A 76 -21.72 39.08 -13.10
CA LYS A 76 -22.29 40.11 -12.20
C LYS A 76 -21.72 41.51 -12.46
N LYS A 77 -20.47 41.63 -12.87
CA LYS A 77 -19.92 42.92 -13.31
C LYS A 77 -20.60 43.46 -14.59
N ILE A 78 -20.90 42.59 -15.55
CA ILE A 78 -21.65 42.98 -16.77
C ILE A 78 -23.08 43.44 -16.39
N GLU A 79 -23.76 42.71 -15.48
CA GLU A 79 -25.06 43.11 -14.97
C GLU A 79 -25.03 44.49 -14.32
N ILE A 80 -24.03 44.80 -13.53
CA ILE A 80 -23.84 46.11 -12.88
C ILE A 80 -23.69 47.20 -13.93
N GLU A 81 -22.89 47.00 -14.98
CA GLU A 81 -22.70 48.00 -16.03
C GLU A 81 -24.00 48.24 -16.86
N ALA A 82 -24.77 47.16 -17.10
CA ALA A 82 -26.07 47.29 -17.74
C ALA A 82 -27.07 48.06 -16.87
N ALA A 83 -27.13 47.77 -15.58
CA ALA A 83 -27.98 48.45 -14.60
C ALA A 83 -27.59 49.94 -14.47
N LYS A 84 -26.31 50.28 -14.40
CA LYS A 84 -25.81 51.68 -14.38
C LYS A 84 -26.24 52.43 -15.63
N SER A 85 -26.10 51.84 -16.83
CA SER A 85 -26.55 52.43 -18.08
C SER A 85 -28.07 52.70 -18.09
N SER A 86 -28.85 51.77 -17.46
CA SER A 86 -30.30 51.94 -17.33
C SER A 86 -30.65 53.08 -16.36
N VAL A 87 -29.95 53.18 -15.22
CA VAL A 87 -30.10 54.29 -14.27
C VAL A 87 -29.84 55.64 -14.94
N GLU A 88 -28.77 55.77 -15.73
CA GLU A 88 -28.46 57.03 -16.48
C GLU A 88 -29.55 57.38 -17.46
N LYS A 89 -30.06 56.39 -18.22
CA LYS A 89 -31.19 56.61 -19.15
C LYS A 89 -32.44 57.07 -18.41
N TYR A 90 -32.79 56.40 -17.32
CA TYR A 90 -33.99 56.77 -16.56
C TYR A 90 -33.84 58.15 -15.90
N LYS A 91 -32.67 58.55 -15.40
CA LYS A 91 -32.40 59.90 -14.90
C LYS A 91 -32.60 60.95 -16.00
N THR A 92 -32.03 60.74 -17.18
CA THR A 92 -32.18 61.65 -18.35
C THR A 92 -33.63 61.76 -18.77
N GLN A 93 -34.40 60.68 -18.73
CA GLN A 93 -35.84 60.70 -19.03
C GLN A 93 -36.60 61.46 -17.96
N GLN A 94 -36.28 61.26 -16.67
CA GLN A 94 -36.91 61.89 -15.52
C GLN A 94 -36.80 63.44 -15.58
N GLU A 95 -35.67 63.94 -16.04
CA GLU A 95 -35.45 65.38 -16.22
C GLU A 95 -36.38 66.04 -17.26
N ASN A 96 -36.88 65.25 -18.23
CA ASN A 96 -37.72 65.72 -19.31
C ASN A 96 -39.23 65.46 -19.09
N VAL A 97 -39.59 64.73 -18.03
CA VAL A 97 -41.00 64.37 -17.73
C VAL A 97 -41.76 65.53 -17.06
N ARG A 98 -42.98 65.75 -17.54
CA ARG A 98 -43.90 66.75 -16.96
C ARG A 98 -45.08 66.16 -16.16
N ASN A 99 -45.19 64.82 -16.10
CA ASN A 99 -46.28 64.12 -15.49
C ASN A 99 -45.81 63.44 -14.19
N ASN A 100 -46.46 63.74 -13.06
CA ASN A 100 -46.08 63.19 -11.75
C ASN A 100 -46.12 61.66 -11.72
N ARG A 101 -47.07 61.00 -12.41
CA ARG A 101 -47.12 59.55 -12.44
C ARG A 101 -45.93 58.91 -13.14
N GLU A 102 -45.43 59.50 -14.23
CA GLU A 102 -44.26 59.03 -14.96
C GLU A 102 -42.98 59.32 -14.15
N PHE A 103 -42.94 60.46 -13.47
CA PHE A 103 -41.85 60.77 -12.54
C PHE A 103 -41.75 59.77 -11.42
N ASP A 104 -42.86 59.41 -10.78
CA ASP A 104 -42.91 58.41 -9.70
C ASP A 104 -42.54 57.02 -10.19
N PHE A 105 -42.93 56.66 -11.43
CA PHE A 105 -42.54 55.39 -12.04
C PHE A 105 -41.03 55.33 -12.31
N LEU A 106 -40.47 56.35 -12.92
CA LEU A 106 -39.03 56.41 -13.18
C LEU A 106 -38.19 56.43 -11.91
N SER A 107 -38.70 57.12 -10.86
CA SER A 107 -38.03 57.11 -9.53
C SER A 107 -37.95 55.70 -8.92
N LYS A 108 -39.04 54.89 -9.02
CA LYS A 108 -39.03 53.50 -8.60
C LYS A 108 -38.13 52.61 -9.43
N GLU A 109 -38.07 52.82 -10.73
CA GLU A 109 -37.15 52.09 -11.62
C GLU A 109 -35.68 52.40 -11.30
N ILE A 110 -35.33 53.66 -11.01
CA ILE A 110 -34.00 54.07 -10.60
C ILE A 110 -33.65 53.40 -9.24
N GLU A 111 -34.59 53.44 -8.28
CA GLU A 111 -34.38 52.77 -6.99
C GLU A 111 -34.19 51.26 -7.16
N PHE A 112 -35.03 50.62 -7.96
CA PHE A 112 -34.90 49.18 -8.24
C PHE A 112 -33.55 48.83 -8.83
N GLN A 113 -33.11 49.52 -9.91
CA GLN A 113 -31.81 49.30 -10.53
C GLN A 113 -30.63 49.58 -9.58
N THR A 114 -30.77 50.57 -8.70
CA THR A 114 -29.74 50.86 -7.68
C THR A 114 -29.63 49.74 -6.63
N LEU A 115 -30.77 49.21 -6.17
CA LEU A 115 -30.78 48.05 -5.28
C LEU A 115 -30.22 46.78 -5.96
N GLU A 116 -30.47 46.62 -7.26
CA GLU A 116 -29.91 45.51 -8.03
C GLU A 116 -28.40 45.61 -8.16
N ILE A 117 -27.84 46.80 -8.35
CA ILE A 117 -26.39 47.05 -8.30
C ILE A 117 -25.82 46.68 -6.93
N GLU A 118 -26.44 47.12 -5.85
CA GLU A 118 -25.99 46.78 -4.49
C GLU A 118 -26.03 45.29 -4.22
N LEU A 119 -27.06 44.60 -4.69
CA LEU A 119 -27.15 43.14 -4.59
C LEU A 119 -26.05 42.44 -5.35
N CYS A 120 -25.78 42.86 -6.59
CA CYS A 120 -24.70 42.33 -7.40
C CYS A 120 -23.32 42.56 -6.76
N ASP A 121 -23.09 43.75 -6.17
CA ASP A 121 -21.86 44.08 -5.45
C ASP A 121 -21.67 43.20 -4.24
N LYS A 122 -22.72 42.87 -3.46
CA LYS A 122 -22.68 41.91 -2.35
C LYS A 122 -22.31 40.54 -2.86
N ARG A 123 -22.95 40.05 -3.93
CA ARG A 123 -22.66 38.74 -4.54
C ARG A 123 -21.21 38.64 -5.04
N ILE A 124 -20.70 39.67 -5.65
CA ILE A 124 -19.29 39.73 -6.10
C ILE A 124 -18.34 39.57 -4.90
N LYS A 125 -18.64 40.23 -3.77
CA LYS A 125 -17.83 40.11 -2.56
C LYS A 125 -17.89 38.68 -1.99
N GLU A 126 -19.08 38.07 -1.94
CA GLU A 126 -19.28 36.71 -1.51
C GLU A 126 -18.46 35.74 -2.39
N PHE A 127 -18.60 35.81 -3.70
CA PHE A 127 -17.85 34.96 -4.63
C PHE A 127 -16.35 35.17 -4.59
N ALA A 128 -15.89 36.42 -4.34
CA ALA A 128 -14.48 36.71 -4.20
C ALA A 128 -13.87 36.13 -2.92
N ILE A 129 -14.65 36.02 -1.83
CA ILE A 129 -14.21 35.36 -0.61
C ILE A 129 -14.10 33.86 -0.84
N GLU A 130 -15.10 33.24 -1.47
CA GLU A 130 -15.11 31.82 -1.81
C GLU A 130 -13.97 31.45 -2.79
N GLU A 131 -13.75 32.28 -3.81
CA GLU A 131 -12.62 32.12 -4.76
C GLU A 131 -11.27 32.10 -4.04
N LYS A 132 -11.07 33.04 -3.10
CA LYS A 132 -9.82 33.07 -2.30
C LYS A 132 -9.67 31.84 -1.43
N ALA A 133 -10.73 31.43 -0.71
CA ALA A 133 -10.71 30.26 0.13
C ALA A 133 -10.37 28.98 -0.68
N LYS A 134 -10.99 28.83 -1.86
CA LYS A 134 -10.72 27.73 -2.77
C LYS A 134 -9.31 27.77 -3.37
N THR A 135 -8.78 28.95 -3.62
CA THR A 135 -7.40 29.11 -4.12
C THR A 135 -6.38 28.66 -3.06
N GLU A 136 -6.63 29.00 -1.79
CA GLU A 136 -5.79 28.54 -0.69
C GLU A 136 -5.87 27.01 -0.53
N GLU A 137 -7.08 26.42 -0.61
CA GLU A 137 -7.28 24.97 -0.58
C GLU A 137 -6.51 24.27 -1.70
N VAL A 138 -6.49 24.84 -2.93
CA VAL A 138 -5.71 24.30 -4.05
C VAL A 138 -4.21 24.36 -3.76
N ASN A 139 -3.71 25.45 -3.22
CA ASN A 139 -2.28 25.59 -2.92
C ASN A 139 -1.81 24.55 -1.92
N ILE A 140 -2.55 24.36 -0.82
CA ILE A 140 -2.28 23.32 0.18
C ILE A 140 -2.33 21.93 -0.46
N SER A 141 -3.32 21.68 -1.33
CA SER A 141 -3.44 20.39 -2.01
C SER A 141 -2.30 20.12 -3.00
N ILE A 142 -1.77 21.16 -3.65
CA ILE A 142 -0.61 21.06 -4.56
C ILE A 142 0.67 20.74 -3.77
N GLU A 143 0.87 21.38 -2.62
CA GLU A 143 2.01 21.09 -1.75
C GLU A 143 1.96 19.63 -1.27
N ALA A 144 0.79 19.17 -0.81
CA ALA A 144 0.59 17.79 -0.43
C ALA A 144 0.83 16.81 -1.59
N LEU A 145 0.40 17.13 -2.81
CA LEU A 145 0.66 16.33 -4.00
C LEU A 145 2.15 16.20 -4.28
N GLN A 146 2.89 17.31 -4.24
CA GLN A 146 4.34 17.31 -4.47
C GLN A 146 5.12 16.50 -3.42
N GLU A 147 4.66 16.51 -2.17
CA GLU A 147 5.25 15.70 -1.10
C GLU A 147 5.02 14.21 -1.39
N ARG A 148 3.78 13.80 -1.73
CA ARG A 148 3.47 12.41 -2.09
C ARG A 148 4.20 11.92 -3.33
N GLU A 149 4.39 12.77 -4.33
CA GLU A 149 5.19 12.43 -5.52
C GLU A 149 6.67 12.17 -5.17
N LYS A 150 7.25 12.93 -4.24
CA LYS A 150 8.61 12.68 -3.74
C LYS A 150 8.69 11.38 -2.96
N ASP A 151 7.72 11.12 -2.07
CA ASP A 151 7.64 9.87 -1.33
C ASP A 151 7.53 8.67 -2.28
N LEU A 152 6.70 8.77 -3.31
CA LEU A 152 6.56 7.73 -4.33
C LEU A 152 7.87 7.47 -5.08
N ALA A 153 8.59 8.52 -5.47
CA ALA A 153 9.87 8.39 -6.16
C ALA A 153 10.93 7.70 -5.27
N SER A 154 10.99 8.06 -3.98
CA SER A 154 11.88 7.41 -2.99
C SER A 154 11.51 5.93 -2.81
N LYS A 155 10.23 5.64 -2.59
CA LYS A 155 9.73 4.27 -2.40
C LYS A 155 9.97 3.38 -3.62
N LYS A 156 9.81 3.91 -4.85
CA LYS A 156 10.15 3.17 -6.07
C LYS A 156 11.64 2.84 -6.17
N GLY A 157 12.50 3.79 -5.79
CA GLY A 157 13.95 3.56 -5.75
C GLY A 157 14.31 2.47 -4.73
N GLU A 158 13.80 2.55 -3.51
CA GLU A 158 14.00 1.56 -2.46
C GLU A 158 13.48 0.16 -2.90
N LEU A 159 12.32 0.11 -3.55
CA LEU A 159 11.75 -1.13 -4.09
C LEU A 159 12.68 -1.79 -5.11
N ASP A 160 13.21 -1.01 -6.06
CA ASP A 160 14.10 -1.52 -7.10
C ASP A 160 15.41 -2.07 -6.51
N GLU A 161 15.99 -1.39 -5.52
CA GLU A 161 17.17 -1.84 -4.78
C GLU A 161 16.88 -3.15 -4.04
N ILE A 162 15.83 -3.19 -3.23
CA ILE A 162 15.43 -4.38 -2.45
C ILE A 162 15.13 -5.57 -3.38
N VAL A 163 14.43 -5.34 -4.49
CA VAL A 163 14.14 -6.40 -5.47
C VAL A 163 15.42 -6.94 -6.10
N SER A 164 16.37 -6.07 -6.44
CA SER A 164 17.66 -6.46 -7.00
C SER A 164 18.50 -7.28 -6.04
N GLU A 165 18.66 -6.81 -4.80
CA GLU A 165 19.43 -7.48 -3.75
C GLU A 165 18.80 -8.84 -3.37
N THR A 166 17.52 -8.83 -3.07
CA THR A 166 16.80 -10.02 -2.64
C THR A 166 16.70 -11.08 -3.72
N LYS A 167 16.73 -10.69 -5.00
CA LYS A 167 16.77 -11.65 -6.12
C LYS A 167 18.08 -12.43 -6.15
N GLN A 168 19.21 -11.77 -5.91
CA GLN A 168 20.51 -12.41 -5.82
C GLN A 168 20.62 -13.35 -4.61
N GLU A 169 20.10 -12.92 -3.46
CA GLU A 169 20.08 -13.76 -2.26
C GLU A 169 19.19 -14.99 -2.44
N GLU A 170 18.00 -14.82 -3.01
CA GLU A 170 17.10 -15.93 -3.32
C GLU A 170 17.76 -16.96 -4.24
N GLU A 171 18.49 -16.52 -5.27
CA GLU A 171 19.17 -17.43 -6.20
C GLU A 171 20.27 -18.24 -5.51
N LYS A 172 21.10 -17.58 -4.68
CA LYS A 172 22.12 -18.24 -3.85
C LYS A 172 21.52 -19.26 -2.88
N LEU A 173 20.40 -18.90 -2.22
CA LEU A 173 19.69 -19.78 -1.30
C LEU A 173 19.08 -20.98 -2.03
N ARG A 174 18.50 -20.75 -3.22
CA ARG A 174 17.95 -21.82 -4.07
C ARG A 174 19.00 -22.81 -4.54
N GLU A 175 20.17 -22.34 -4.93
CA GLU A 175 21.30 -23.20 -5.33
C GLU A 175 21.77 -24.06 -4.15
N LYS A 176 21.99 -23.44 -2.98
CA LYS A 176 22.37 -24.16 -1.76
C LYS A 176 21.30 -25.19 -1.36
N ALA A 177 20.03 -24.83 -1.44
CA ALA A 177 18.93 -25.73 -1.15
C ALA A 177 18.88 -26.92 -2.12
N LYS A 178 19.11 -26.72 -3.42
CA LYS A 178 19.20 -27.81 -4.42
C LYS A 178 20.35 -28.77 -4.13
N VAL A 179 21.51 -28.24 -3.80
CA VAL A 179 22.67 -29.07 -3.44
C VAL A 179 22.38 -29.91 -2.22
N LEU A 180 21.76 -29.30 -1.19
CA LEU A 180 21.39 -30.00 0.03
C LEU A 180 20.30 -31.03 -0.21
N GLU A 181 19.29 -30.73 -1.00
CA GLU A 181 18.24 -31.69 -1.40
C GLU A 181 18.83 -32.94 -2.09
N ALA A 182 19.86 -32.79 -2.92
CA ALA A 182 20.50 -33.91 -3.59
C ALA A 182 21.21 -34.88 -2.61
N THR A 183 21.52 -34.45 -1.40
CA THR A 183 22.16 -35.28 -0.35
C THR A 183 21.14 -36.07 0.48
N ILE A 184 19.87 -35.69 0.44
CA ILE A 184 18.81 -36.29 1.26
C ILE A 184 18.04 -37.32 0.44
N GLU A 185 17.58 -38.38 1.12
CA GLU A 185 16.79 -39.44 0.50
C GLU A 185 15.50 -38.88 -0.16
N PRO A 186 15.19 -39.22 -1.43
CA PRO A 186 14.05 -38.65 -2.16
C PRO A 186 12.70 -38.86 -1.48
N ARG A 187 12.52 -40.00 -0.82
CA ARG A 187 11.29 -40.32 -0.07
C ARG A 187 11.07 -39.37 1.10
N LEU A 188 12.14 -39.00 1.79
CA LEU A 188 12.10 -38.10 2.94
C LEU A 188 11.81 -36.66 2.49
N ILE A 189 12.41 -36.23 1.37
CA ILE A 189 12.16 -34.92 0.78
C ILE A 189 10.68 -34.79 0.33
N GLN A 190 10.12 -35.80 -0.32
CA GLN A 190 8.72 -35.80 -0.72
C GLN A 190 7.78 -35.68 0.46
N ALA A 191 8.04 -36.44 1.55
CA ALA A 191 7.28 -36.33 2.80
C ALA A 191 7.39 -34.93 3.41
N PHE A 192 8.61 -34.37 3.49
CA PHE A 192 8.88 -33.03 3.98
C PHE A 192 8.13 -31.96 3.17
N ARG A 193 8.25 -31.99 1.84
CA ARG A 193 7.54 -31.03 0.95
C ARG A 193 6.03 -31.08 1.12
N ARG A 194 5.46 -32.28 1.27
CA ARG A 194 4.01 -32.45 1.51
C ARG A 194 3.59 -31.83 2.86
N ILE A 195 4.35 -32.09 3.93
CA ILE A 195 4.07 -31.54 5.24
C ILE A 195 4.18 -30.01 5.21
N ARG A 196 5.24 -29.48 4.57
CA ARG A 196 5.47 -28.05 4.44
C ARG A 196 4.35 -27.34 3.71
N LYS A 197 3.90 -27.90 2.58
CA LYS A 197 2.79 -27.34 1.78
C LYS A 197 1.48 -27.24 2.56
N ASN A 198 1.22 -28.24 3.43
CA ASN A 198 -0.01 -28.30 4.22
C ASN A 198 0.08 -27.48 5.53
N SER A 199 1.22 -26.91 5.83
CA SER A 199 1.47 -26.14 7.05
C SER A 199 1.23 -24.66 6.80
N ARG A 200 0.43 -23.98 7.63
CA ARG A 200 0.12 -22.54 7.50
C ARG A 200 1.36 -21.64 7.47
N ASN A 201 2.38 -22.00 8.26
CA ASN A 201 3.63 -21.24 8.38
C ASN A 201 4.76 -21.80 7.50
N GLY A 202 4.48 -22.70 6.54
CA GLY A 202 5.49 -23.27 5.67
C GLY A 202 6.55 -24.10 6.39
N LEU A 203 6.32 -24.57 7.63
CA LEU A 203 7.29 -25.37 8.38
C LEU A 203 6.96 -26.86 8.28
N GLY A 204 7.87 -27.64 7.70
CA GLY A 204 7.78 -29.11 7.62
C GLY A 204 8.51 -29.82 8.77
N ILE A 205 9.59 -29.21 9.28
CA ILE A 205 10.35 -29.68 10.44
C ILE A 205 10.44 -28.55 11.46
N VAL A 206 10.29 -28.89 12.75
CA VAL A 206 10.25 -27.95 13.86
C VAL A 206 10.99 -28.50 15.07
N TYR A 207 11.62 -27.65 15.84
CA TYR A 207 12.23 -28.05 17.10
C TYR A 207 11.23 -28.06 18.26
N VAL A 208 11.53 -28.80 19.28
CA VAL A 208 10.73 -28.84 20.52
C VAL A 208 11.01 -27.57 21.32
N GLN A 209 9.95 -26.83 21.65
CA GLN A 209 10.03 -25.59 22.42
C GLN A 209 9.16 -25.67 23.67
N ARG A 210 9.73 -25.48 24.86
CA ARG A 210 8.99 -25.48 26.12
C ARG A 210 8.08 -26.71 26.26
N ASP A 211 8.64 -27.90 26.05
CA ASP A 211 7.92 -29.19 26.09
C ASP A 211 6.76 -29.32 25.07
N ALA A 212 6.70 -28.47 24.08
CA ALA A 212 5.67 -28.44 23.05
C ALA A 212 6.25 -28.49 21.63
N CYS A 213 5.43 -28.86 20.67
CA CYS A 213 5.79 -28.83 19.25
C CYS A 213 5.93 -27.38 18.77
N GLY A 214 7.09 -26.98 18.24
CA GLY A 214 7.34 -25.63 17.71
C GLY A 214 6.48 -25.21 16.52
N GLY A 215 5.56 -26.08 16.06
CA GLY A 215 4.67 -25.77 14.94
C GLY A 215 3.19 -25.68 15.27
N CYS A 216 2.68 -26.51 16.19
CA CYS A 216 1.27 -26.49 16.62
C CYS A 216 1.11 -26.19 18.10
N PHE A 217 2.22 -26.09 18.84
CA PHE A 217 2.29 -25.76 20.26
C PHE A 217 1.59 -26.76 21.21
N ASN A 218 1.19 -27.93 20.68
CA ASN A 218 0.66 -28.99 21.51
C ASN A 218 1.76 -29.61 22.35
N LYS A 219 1.46 -29.91 23.62
CA LYS A 219 2.39 -30.48 24.60
C LYS A 219 2.80 -31.87 24.15
N ILE A 220 4.10 -32.17 24.30
CA ILE A 220 4.72 -33.46 23.95
C ILE A 220 4.97 -34.26 25.22
N PRO A 221 4.55 -35.54 25.32
CA PRO A 221 4.82 -36.38 26.45
C PRO A 221 6.33 -36.50 26.73
N PRO A 222 6.77 -36.54 28.01
CA PRO A 222 8.19 -36.58 28.37
C PRO A 222 8.96 -37.72 27.70
N GLN A 223 8.34 -38.89 27.58
CA GLN A 223 8.96 -40.03 26.91
C GLN A 223 9.27 -39.76 25.43
N ARG A 224 8.37 -39.10 24.74
CA ARG A 224 8.59 -38.69 23.35
C ARG A 224 9.71 -37.65 23.23
N GLN A 225 9.80 -36.72 24.17
CA GLN A 225 10.91 -35.76 24.23
C GLN A 225 12.25 -36.44 24.37
N MET A 226 12.34 -37.47 25.24
CA MET A 226 13.54 -38.27 25.37
C MET A 226 13.92 -39.00 24.08
N ASP A 227 12.92 -39.58 23.38
CA ASP A 227 13.16 -40.22 22.09
C ASP A 227 13.69 -39.22 21.04
N ILE A 228 13.20 -37.99 21.02
CA ILE A 228 13.69 -36.91 20.11
C ILE A 228 15.14 -36.58 20.46
N ARG A 229 15.49 -36.42 21.74
CA ARG A 229 16.85 -36.13 22.19
C ARG A 229 17.83 -37.26 21.86
N MET A 230 17.38 -38.53 21.85
CA MET A 230 18.22 -39.65 21.46
C MET A 230 18.62 -39.68 19.98
N ARG A 231 17.93 -38.93 19.11
CA ARG A 231 18.23 -38.72 17.65
C ARG A 231 18.32 -40.01 16.84
N LYS A 232 17.81 -41.14 17.36
CA LYS A 232 17.91 -42.47 16.72
C LYS A 232 16.82 -42.70 15.65
N LYS A 233 15.72 -41.96 15.71
CA LYS A 233 14.56 -42.13 14.84
C LYS A 233 13.98 -40.79 14.41
N ILE A 234 13.38 -40.75 13.21
CA ILE A 234 12.60 -39.59 12.76
C ILE A 234 11.24 -39.63 13.44
N ILE A 235 10.95 -38.65 14.29
CA ILE A 235 9.71 -38.58 15.05
C ILE A 235 8.85 -37.42 14.48
N VAL A 236 7.57 -37.73 14.30
CA VAL A 236 6.60 -36.75 13.82
C VAL A 236 5.62 -36.37 14.93
N CYS A 237 5.15 -35.16 14.91
CA CYS A 237 4.12 -34.69 15.83
C CYS A 237 2.78 -35.38 15.51
N GLU A 238 2.15 -35.99 16.52
CA GLU A 238 0.87 -36.73 16.36
C GLU A 238 -0.30 -35.80 15.98
N TYR A 239 -0.22 -34.52 16.34
CA TYR A 239 -1.27 -33.54 16.11
C TYR A 239 -1.18 -32.87 14.73
N CYS A 240 0.03 -32.49 14.29
CA CYS A 240 0.21 -31.71 13.08
C CYS A 240 1.05 -32.39 11.98
N GLY A 241 1.61 -33.58 12.29
CA GLY A 241 2.40 -34.37 11.33
C GLY A 241 3.78 -33.80 10.97
N ARG A 242 4.21 -32.67 11.57
CA ARG A 242 5.54 -32.10 11.34
C ARG A 242 6.63 -32.96 11.93
N VAL A 243 7.78 -33.03 11.26
CA VAL A 243 8.96 -33.71 11.80
C VAL A 243 9.49 -32.89 12.99
N MET A 244 9.82 -33.58 14.09
CA MET A 244 10.37 -32.95 15.29
C MET A 244 11.86 -33.18 15.34
N ILE A 245 12.61 -32.13 15.69
CA ILE A 245 14.05 -32.14 15.87
C ILE A 245 14.41 -31.64 17.28
N ASP A 246 15.50 -32.16 17.80
CA ASP A 246 16.07 -31.71 19.07
C ASP A 246 16.59 -30.26 18.95
N PRO A 247 16.32 -29.37 19.93
CA PRO A 247 16.78 -27.98 19.91
C PRO A 247 18.30 -27.84 19.73
N GLU A 248 19.09 -28.64 20.39
CA GLU A 248 20.56 -28.64 20.28
C GLU A 248 21.00 -28.95 18.85
N LEU A 249 20.34 -29.91 18.16
CA LEU A 249 20.65 -30.28 16.80
C LEU A 249 20.20 -29.20 15.82
N ALA A 250 19.15 -28.43 16.15
CA ALA A 250 18.70 -27.28 15.42
C ALA A 250 19.59 -26.04 15.61
N GLY A 251 20.49 -26.04 16.60
CA GLY A 251 21.32 -24.89 16.93
C GLY A 251 20.54 -23.75 17.59
N VAL A 252 19.44 -24.08 18.27
CA VAL A 252 18.59 -23.12 18.99
C VAL A 252 18.71 -23.47 20.48
N GLU A 253 19.31 -22.59 21.29
CA GLU A 253 19.37 -22.70 22.74
C GLU A 253 18.07 -22.24 23.43
#